data_6085721414aba1cb81adc8f4768116a1
#
_entry.id   6085721414aba1cb81adc8f4768116a1
#
_cell.length_a   1.000
_cell.length_b   1.000
_cell.length_c   1.000
_cell.angle_alpha   90.00
_cell.angle_beta   90.00
_cell.angle_gamma   90.00
#
_symmetry.space_group_name_H-M   'P 1'
#
loop_
_entity.id
_entity.type
_entity.pdbx_description
1 polymer ?
#
loop_
_entity_poly.entity_id
_entity_poly.type
_entity_poly.pdbx_seq_one_letter_code
_entity_poly.pdbx_strand_id
1 'polypeptide(L)'
;MIDPVSAIALASGAFNMIKKAVETGREIEDCAGYFGKFFQGVSDINKAEEESKNPPLFRKLLNGGSVEEEAFQAVVHKQKIQQMENELREMITYRYGIETYREMIQMRRTIKEDREKTIYKQAKRRKNLIWNTVYLGIISLCIGVIWWMIVIAIDLKA
;
A
#
# COMPACT_ATOMS: atom_id res chain seq x y z
N MET A 1 6.23 -6.94 1.20
CA MET A 1 6.03 -7.29 -0.22
C MET A 1 4.62 -7.81 -0.34
N ILE A 2 3.82 -7.23 -1.21
CA ILE A 2 2.44 -7.65 -1.42
C ILE A 2 2.49 -8.76 -2.48
N ASP A 3 1.99 -9.95 -2.11
CA ASP A 3 1.91 -11.05 -3.05
C ASP A 3 0.67 -10.89 -3.93
N PRO A 4 0.84 -10.74 -5.27
CA PRO A 4 -0.27 -10.53 -6.18
C PRO A 4 -1.27 -11.70 -6.21
N VAL A 5 -0.80 -12.93 -5.94
CA VAL A 5 -1.66 -14.12 -5.88
C VAL A 5 -2.59 -14.04 -4.66
N SER A 6 -2.07 -13.68 -3.50
CA SER A 6 -2.88 -13.46 -2.30
C SER A 6 -3.86 -12.30 -2.46
N ALA A 7 -3.45 -11.23 -3.12
CA ALA A 7 -4.30 -10.06 -3.37
C ALA A 7 -5.48 -10.40 -4.32
N ILE A 8 -5.25 -11.16 -5.40
CA ILE A 8 -6.32 -11.61 -6.29
C ILE A 8 -7.27 -12.60 -5.61
N ALA A 9 -6.73 -13.49 -4.76
CA ALA A 9 -7.55 -14.42 -3.99
C ALA A 9 -8.46 -13.66 -3.01
N LEU A 10 -7.94 -12.65 -2.31
CA LEU A 10 -8.71 -11.78 -1.41
C LEU A 10 -9.84 -11.06 -2.16
N ALA A 11 -9.51 -10.43 -3.31
CA ALA A 11 -10.49 -9.74 -4.14
C ALA A 11 -11.57 -10.69 -4.66
N SER A 12 -11.19 -11.85 -5.22
CA SER A 12 -12.13 -12.83 -5.75
C SER A 12 -13.03 -13.43 -4.67
N GLY A 13 -12.49 -13.74 -3.49
CA GLY A 13 -13.27 -14.22 -2.36
C GLY A 13 -14.30 -13.20 -1.88
N ALA A 14 -13.89 -11.95 -1.73
CA ALA A 14 -14.77 -10.87 -1.35
C ALA A 14 -15.84 -10.59 -2.41
N PHE A 15 -15.49 -10.59 -3.69
CA PHE A 15 -16.43 -10.46 -4.81
C PHE A 15 -17.52 -11.53 -4.79
N ASN A 16 -17.15 -12.79 -4.60
CA ASN A 16 -18.11 -13.88 -4.51
C ASN A 16 -19.08 -13.73 -3.32
N MET A 17 -18.59 -13.22 -2.20
CA MET A 17 -19.43 -12.95 -1.04
C MET A 17 -20.42 -11.80 -1.30
N ILE A 18 -19.99 -10.74 -1.98
CA ILE A 18 -20.87 -9.65 -2.42
C ILE A 18 -21.93 -10.18 -3.38
N LYS A 19 -21.51 -10.93 -4.40
CA LYS A 19 -22.42 -11.53 -5.39
C LYS A 19 -23.51 -12.35 -4.70
N LYS A 20 -23.11 -13.25 -3.81
CA LYS A 20 -24.04 -14.08 -3.04
C LYS A 20 -24.98 -13.24 -2.16
N ALA A 21 -24.47 -12.18 -1.53
CA ALA A 21 -25.29 -11.31 -0.69
C ALA A 21 -26.34 -10.54 -1.52
N VAL A 22 -25.95 -10.01 -2.70
CA VAL A 22 -26.85 -9.34 -3.63
C VAL A 22 -27.91 -10.30 -4.17
N GLU A 23 -27.53 -11.53 -4.57
CA GLU A 23 -28.45 -12.57 -5.04
C GLU A 23 -29.46 -13.00 -3.97
N THR A 24 -29.02 -13.06 -2.70
CA THR A 24 -29.89 -13.39 -1.56
C THR A 24 -30.74 -12.23 -1.05
N GLY A 25 -30.63 -11.05 -1.66
CA GLY A 25 -31.43 -9.87 -1.32
C GLY A 25 -31.03 -9.20 -0.02
N ARG A 26 -29.79 -9.37 0.45
CA ARG A 26 -29.27 -8.65 1.62
C ARG A 26 -29.16 -7.16 1.36
N GLU A 27 -29.23 -6.38 2.41
CA GLU A 27 -29.01 -4.93 2.33
C GLU A 27 -27.53 -4.63 2.03
N ILE A 28 -27.29 -3.48 1.37
CA ILE A 28 -25.93 -3.12 0.92
C ILE A 28 -25.00 -2.86 2.10
N GLU A 29 -25.55 -2.41 3.24
CA GLU A 29 -24.83 -2.17 4.49
C GLU A 29 -24.19 -3.46 5.02
N ASP A 30 -24.87 -4.59 4.90
CA ASP A 30 -24.35 -5.91 5.30
C ASP A 30 -23.13 -6.34 4.46
N CYS A 31 -23.00 -5.76 3.28
CA CYS A 31 -21.91 -6.04 2.35
C CYS A 31 -20.68 -5.14 2.56
N ALA A 32 -20.75 -4.10 3.40
CA ALA A 32 -19.70 -3.09 3.55
C ALA A 32 -18.32 -3.69 3.85
N GLY A 33 -18.26 -4.72 4.71
CA GLY A 33 -17.02 -5.42 5.02
C GLY A 33 -16.41 -6.17 3.83
N TYR A 34 -17.24 -6.73 2.96
CA TYR A 34 -16.78 -7.42 1.75
C TYR A 34 -16.31 -6.43 0.68
N PHE A 35 -16.97 -5.28 0.54
CA PHE A 35 -16.49 -4.20 -0.31
C PHE A 35 -15.11 -3.70 0.13
N GLY A 36 -14.90 -3.52 1.44
CA GLY A 36 -13.62 -3.14 1.99
C GLY A 36 -12.50 -4.11 1.60
N LYS A 37 -12.73 -5.42 1.75
CA LYS A 37 -11.78 -6.49 1.37
C LYS A 37 -11.55 -6.54 -0.15
N PHE A 38 -12.60 -6.40 -0.94
CA PHE A 38 -12.49 -6.36 -2.40
C PHE A 38 -11.59 -5.21 -2.85
N PHE A 39 -11.87 -4.00 -2.41
CA PHE A 39 -11.07 -2.83 -2.78
C PHE A 39 -9.66 -2.83 -2.20
N GLN A 40 -9.44 -3.49 -1.07
CA GLN A 40 -8.09 -3.74 -0.57
C GLN A 40 -7.31 -4.63 -1.54
N GLY A 41 -7.86 -5.76 -1.95
CA GLY A 41 -7.23 -6.65 -2.93
C GLY A 41 -6.94 -5.94 -4.25
N VAL A 42 -7.89 -5.12 -4.77
CA VAL A 42 -7.68 -4.27 -5.97
C VAL A 42 -6.51 -3.31 -5.78
N SER A 43 -6.44 -2.64 -4.63
CA SER A 43 -5.35 -1.70 -4.34
C SER A 43 -3.99 -2.40 -4.25
N ASP A 44 -3.96 -3.59 -3.68
CA ASP A 44 -2.72 -4.37 -3.51
C ASP A 44 -2.21 -4.90 -4.87
N ILE A 45 -3.11 -5.31 -5.78
CA ILE A 45 -2.74 -5.69 -7.14
C ILE A 45 -2.19 -4.50 -7.92
N ASN A 46 -2.82 -3.33 -7.84
CA ASN A 46 -2.33 -2.13 -8.52
C ASN A 46 -0.93 -1.73 -8.03
N LYS A 47 -0.66 -1.86 -6.73
CA LYS A 47 0.68 -1.62 -6.17
C LYS A 47 1.69 -2.65 -6.65
N ALA A 48 1.33 -3.93 -6.68
CA ALA A 48 2.20 -4.98 -7.18
C ALA A 48 2.55 -4.76 -8.66
N GLU A 49 1.59 -4.31 -9.48
CA GLU A 49 1.84 -3.90 -10.89
C GLU A 49 2.78 -2.71 -10.98
N GLU A 50 2.61 -1.69 -10.15
CA GLU A 50 3.48 -0.51 -10.12
C GLU A 50 4.91 -0.87 -9.68
N GLU A 51 5.06 -1.72 -8.67
CA GLU A 51 6.35 -2.26 -8.23
C GLU A 51 7.01 -3.15 -9.30
N SER A 52 6.24 -3.89 -10.10
CA SER A 52 6.78 -4.72 -11.19
C SER A 52 7.28 -3.88 -12.36
N LYS A 53 6.66 -2.74 -12.64
CA LYS A 53 7.11 -1.78 -13.67
C LYS A 53 8.39 -1.04 -13.28
N ASN A 54 8.59 -0.79 -11.99
CA ASN A 54 9.75 -0.10 -11.43
C ASN A 54 10.41 -0.95 -10.34
N PRO A 55 11.01 -2.12 -10.68
CA PRO A 55 11.60 -3.00 -9.69
C PRO A 55 12.82 -2.32 -9.03
N PRO A 56 12.98 -2.43 -7.69
CA PRO A 56 14.15 -1.98 -6.99
C PRO A 56 15.42 -2.58 -7.60
N LEU A 57 16.52 -1.82 -7.67
CA LEU A 57 17.78 -2.22 -8.31
C LEU A 57 18.30 -3.61 -7.87
N PHE A 58 18.12 -3.97 -6.59
CA PHE A 58 18.49 -5.27 -6.05
C PHE A 58 17.68 -6.45 -6.62
N ARG A 59 16.40 -6.22 -6.97
CA ARG A 59 15.54 -7.27 -7.54
C ARG A 59 15.92 -7.59 -8.97
N LYS A 60 16.38 -6.59 -9.75
CA LYS A 60 16.92 -6.79 -11.11
C LYS A 60 18.16 -7.67 -11.16
N LEU A 61 18.95 -7.68 -10.07
CA LEU A 61 20.21 -8.43 -9.99
C LEU A 61 20.03 -9.87 -9.50
N LEU A 62 18.97 -10.16 -8.73
CA LEU A 62 18.81 -11.46 -8.05
C LEU A 62 17.78 -12.38 -8.72
N ASN A 63 16.82 -11.86 -9.47
CA ASN A 63 15.80 -12.67 -10.14
C ASN A 63 16.19 -12.91 -11.61
N GLY A 64 16.85 -14.05 -11.85
CA GLY A 64 16.98 -14.66 -13.18
C GLY A 64 15.70 -15.37 -13.65
N GLY A 65 14.57 -15.18 -12.99
CA GLY A 65 13.26 -15.68 -13.39
C GLY A 65 12.66 -14.83 -14.50
N SER A 66 11.80 -15.42 -15.34
CA SER A 66 11.26 -14.76 -16.52
C SER A 66 10.41 -13.55 -16.12
N VAL A 67 10.98 -12.37 -16.30
CA VAL A 67 10.31 -11.07 -16.16
C VAL A 67 9.03 -11.04 -17.03
N GLU A 68 9.04 -11.79 -18.12
CA GLU A 68 7.91 -11.95 -19.04
C GLU A 68 6.72 -12.67 -18.40
N GLU A 69 6.96 -13.71 -17.61
CA GLU A 69 5.91 -14.45 -16.90
C GLU A 69 5.26 -13.60 -15.80
N GLU A 70 6.06 -12.91 -14.99
CA GLU A 70 5.55 -11.96 -13.98
C GLU A 70 4.72 -10.85 -14.63
N ALA A 71 5.18 -10.29 -15.76
CA ALA A 71 4.47 -9.26 -16.49
C ALA A 71 3.15 -9.78 -17.09
N PHE A 72 3.15 -10.98 -17.64
CA PHE A 72 1.95 -11.63 -18.18
C PHE A 72 0.91 -11.91 -17.08
N GLN A 73 1.34 -12.46 -15.94
CA GLN A 73 0.47 -12.68 -14.78
C GLN A 73 -0.14 -11.38 -14.27
N ALA A 74 0.63 -10.29 -14.20
CA ALA A 74 0.13 -8.98 -13.79
C ALA A 74 -0.99 -8.48 -14.72
N VAL A 75 -0.84 -8.65 -16.04
CA VAL A 75 -1.87 -8.29 -17.01
C VAL A 75 -3.14 -9.13 -16.85
N VAL A 76 -2.99 -10.46 -16.67
CA VAL A 76 -4.13 -11.37 -16.46
C VAL A 76 -4.87 -11.02 -15.17
N HIS A 77 -4.14 -10.76 -14.08
CA HIS A 77 -4.74 -10.36 -12.80
C HIS A 77 -5.50 -9.04 -12.93
N LYS A 78 -4.95 -8.08 -13.66
CA LYS A 78 -5.60 -6.80 -13.92
C LYS A 78 -6.91 -6.95 -14.71
N GLN A 79 -6.89 -7.75 -15.78
CA GLN A 79 -8.08 -8.03 -16.56
C GLN A 79 -9.17 -8.68 -15.71
N LYS A 80 -8.80 -9.64 -14.86
CA LYS A 80 -9.74 -10.30 -13.95
C LYS A 80 -10.35 -9.31 -12.95
N ILE A 81 -9.54 -8.39 -12.39
CA ILE A 81 -10.04 -7.32 -11.52
C ILE A 81 -11.02 -6.42 -12.25
N GLN A 82 -10.69 -5.99 -13.47
CA GLN A 82 -11.58 -5.14 -14.26
C GLN A 82 -12.92 -5.81 -14.56
N GLN A 83 -12.90 -7.11 -14.86
CA GLN A 83 -14.14 -7.87 -15.04
C GLN A 83 -14.98 -7.89 -13.77
N MET A 84 -14.37 -8.18 -12.60
CA MET A 84 -15.07 -8.16 -11.32
C MET A 84 -15.61 -6.77 -10.97
N GLU A 85 -14.86 -5.69 -11.25
CA GLU A 85 -15.33 -4.31 -11.02
C GLU A 85 -16.54 -3.97 -11.92
N ASN A 86 -16.54 -4.40 -13.17
CA ASN A 86 -17.66 -4.19 -14.09
C ASN A 86 -18.91 -4.98 -13.65
N GLU A 87 -18.74 -6.27 -13.33
CA GLU A 87 -19.84 -7.10 -12.83
C GLU A 87 -20.42 -6.52 -11.52
N LEU A 88 -19.56 -6.06 -10.63
CA LEU A 88 -19.96 -5.42 -9.38
C LEU A 88 -20.76 -4.16 -9.62
N ARG A 89 -20.30 -3.33 -10.56
CA ARG A 89 -21.03 -2.12 -10.98
C ARG A 89 -22.42 -2.46 -11.51
N GLU A 90 -22.52 -3.44 -12.39
CA GLU A 90 -23.78 -3.86 -12.97
C GLU A 90 -24.74 -4.40 -11.91
N MET A 91 -24.28 -5.29 -11.04
CA MET A 91 -25.10 -5.86 -9.96
C MET A 91 -25.62 -4.80 -9.00
N ILE A 92 -24.76 -3.87 -8.56
CA ILE A 92 -25.15 -2.82 -7.62
C ILE A 92 -26.10 -1.84 -8.30
N THR A 93 -25.79 -1.44 -9.55
CA THR A 93 -26.63 -0.50 -10.29
C THR A 93 -28.03 -1.09 -10.53
N TYR A 94 -28.11 -2.37 -10.84
CA TYR A 94 -29.37 -3.05 -11.07
C TYR A 94 -30.21 -3.18 -9.79
N ARG A 95 -29.58 -3.54 -8.67
CA ARG A 95 -30.28 -3.84 -7.41
C ARG A 95 -30.56 -2.62 -6.55
N TYR A 96 -29.60 -1.72 -6.44
CA TYR A 96 -29.61 -0.59 -5.48
C TYR A 96 -29.60 0.79 -6.17
N GLY A 97 -29.45 0.82 -7.49
CA GLY A 97 -29.39 2.06 -8.26
C GLY A 97 -27.98 2.60 -8.47
N ILE A 98 -27.85 3.44 -9.51
CA ILE A 98 -26.57 4.01 -9.92
C ILE A 98 -26.00 5.00 -8.89
N GLU A 99 -26.85 5.70 -8.14
CA GLU A 99 -26.41 6.67 -7.14
C GLU A 99 -25.68 5.97 -5.98
N THR A 100 -26.19 4.85 -5.50
CA THR A 100 -25.55 4.03 -4.47
C THR A 100 -24.14 3.59 -4.90
N TYR A 101 -23.99 3.17 -6.17
CA TYR A 101 -22.67 2.84 -6.70
C TYR A 101 -21.73 4.05 -6.73
N ARG A 102 -22.22 5.21 -7.13
CA ARG A 102 -21.44 6.46 -7.17
C ARG A 102 -20.97 6.88 -5.78
N GLU A 103 -21.86 6.86 -4.80
CA GLU A 103 -21.54 7.16 -3.40
C GLU A 103 -20.46 6.22 -2.85
N MET A 104 -20.58 4.93 -3.12
CA MET A 104 -19.60 3.92 -2.72
C MET A 104 -18.21 4.21 -3.34
N ILE A 105 -18.14 4.56 -4.62
CA ILE A 105 -16.88 4.90 -5.29
C ILE A 105 -16.30 6.22 -4.75
N GLN A 106 -17.13 7.20 -4.45
CA GLN A 106 -16.70 8.43 -3.81
C GLN A 106 -16.10 8.18 -2.43
N MET A 107 -16.78 7.42 -1.59
CA MET A 107 -16.29 7.03 -0.26
C MET A 107 -14.95 6.29 -0.35
N ARG A 108 -14.81 5.35 -1.30
CA ARG A 108 -13.54 4.67 -1.59
C ARG A 108 -12.40 5.66 -1.88
N ARG A 109 -12.64 6.68 -2.72
CA ARG A 109 -11.64 7.69 -3.06
C ARG A 109 -11.22 8.50 -1.84
N THR A 110 -12.18 8.96 -1.05
CA THR A 110 -11.92 9.71 0.19
C THR A 110 -11.09 8.89 1.17
N ILE A 111 -11.46 7.64 1.42
CA ILE A 111 -10.70 6.73 2.30
C ILE A 111 -9.27 6.50 1.78
N LYS A 112 -9.11 6.32 0.46
CA LYS A 112 -7.78 6.15 -0.15
C LYS A 112 -6.92 7.39 0.06
N GLU A 113 -7.44 8.57 -0.24
CA GLU A 113 -6.75 9.85 -0.04
C GLU A 113 -6.34 10.08 1.42
N ASP A 114 -7.22 9.78 2.37
CA ASP A 114 -6.93 9.96 3.79
C ASP A 114 -5.87 8.96 4.29
N ARG A 115 -5.89 7.72 3.79
CA ARG A 115 -4.82 6.75 4.04
C ARG A 115 -3.47 7.22 3.47
N GLU A 116 -3.45 7.69 2.24
CA GLU A 116 -2.23 8.23 1.61
C GLU A 116 -1.68 9.44 2.38
N LYS A 117 -2.54 10.37 2.79
CA LYS A 117 -2.15 11.50 3.65
C LYS A 117 -1.56 11.04 4.98
N THR A 118 -2.14 10.01 5.59
CA THR A 118 -1.67 9.45 6.87
C THR A 118 -0.32 8.76 6.71
N ILE A 119 -0.14 7.94 5.65
CA ILE A 119 1.12 7.28 5.33
C ILE A 119 2.21 8.31 5.06
N TYR A 120 1.90 9.36 4.28
CA TYR A 120 2.84 10.44 3.99
C TYR A 120 3.27 11.19 5.26
N LYS A 121 2.33 11.49 6.18
CA LYS A 121 2.64 12.11 7.48
C LYS A 121 3.54 11.22 8.34
N GLN A 122 3.30 9.90 8.35
CA GLN A 122 4.12 8.94 9.09
C GLN A 122 5.54 8.83 8.50
N ALA A 123 5.67 8.76 7.17
CA ALA A 123 6.95 8.74 6.49
C ALA A 123 7.78 10.00 6.78
N LYS A 124 7.13 11.18 6.76
CA LYS A 124 7.77 12.45 7.09
C LYS A 124 8.24 12.50 8.56
N ARG A 125 7.42 11.99 9.50
CA ARG A 125 7.80 11.91 10.92
C ARG A 125 9.00 10.98 11.13
N ARG A 126 9.02 9.80 10.50
CA ARG A 126 10.16 8.87 10.53
C ARG A 126 11.44 9.52 10.00
N LYS A 127 11.36 10.21 8.87
CA LYS A 127 12.51 10.91 8.28
C LYS A 127 13.06 11.98 9.23
N ASN A 128 12.20 12.77 9.85
CA ASN A 128 12.60 13.80 10.81
C ASN A 128 13.24 13.20 12.09
N LEU A 129 12.70 12.05 12.58
CA LEU A 129 13.30 11.36 13.72
C LEU A 129 14.70 10.86 13.41
N ILE A 130 14.93 10.25 12.24
CA ILE A 130 16.24 9.78 11.82
C ILE A 130 17.22 10.95 11.71
N TRP A 131 16.81 12.07 11.10
CA TRP A 131 17.66 13.25 11.00
C TRP A 131 18.02 13.84 12.38
N ASN A 132 17.06 13.91 13.30
CA ASN A 132 17.31 14.39 14.66
C ASN A 132 18.28 13.49 15.43
N THR A 133 18.19 12.17 15.30
CA THR A 133 19.14 11.24 15.92
C THR A 133 20.53 11.36 15.32
N VAL A 134 20.66 11.58 14.01
CA VAL A 134 21.96 11.83 13.35
C VAL A 134 22.58 13.15 13.85
N TYR A 135 21.79 14.22 13.96
CA TYR A 135 22.29 15.50 14.50
C TYR A 135 22.76 15.38 15.95
N LEU A 136 22.02 14.69 16.81
CA LEU A 136 22.42 14.44 18.19
C LEU A 136 23.74 13.64 18.28
N GLY A 137 23.90 12.63 17.41
CA GLY A 137 25.14 11.86 17.32
C GLY A 137 26.36 12.71 16.92
N ILE A 138 26.21 13.58 15.94
CA ILE A 138 27.30 14.49 15.50
C ILE A 138 27.68 15.46 16.62
N ILE A 139 26.69 16.06 17.30
CA ILE A 139 26.94 16.99 18.41
C ILE A 139 27.69 16.28 19.55
N SER A 140 27.25 15.06 19.92
CA SER A 140 27.92 14.26 20.94
C SER A 140 29.37 13.95 20.59
N LEU A 141 29.65 13.64 19.33
CA LEU A 141 31.00 13.35 18.83
C LEU A 141 31.89 14.61 18.87
N CYS A 142 31.35 15.77 18.48
CA CYS A 142 32.07 17.03 18.55
C CYS A 142 32.44 17.40 20.01
N ILE A 143 31.50 17.22 20.96
CA ILE A 143 31.76 17.47 22.38
C ILE A 143 32.86 16.54 22.90
N GLY A 144 32.82 15.26 22.54
CA GLY A 144 33.87 14.28 22.91
C GLY A 144 35.27 14.65 22.41
N VAL A 145 35.38 15.11 21.16
CA VAL A 145 36.64 15.56 20.57
C VAL A 145 37.17 16.80 21.30
N ILE A 146 36.31 17.78 21.58
CA ILE A 146 36.69 19.00 22.31
C ILE A 146 37.17 18.64 23.72
N TRP A 147 36.47 17.77 24.42
CA TRP A 147 36.87 17.29 25.74
C TRP A 147 38.22 16.61 25.72
N TRP A 148 38.47 15.74 24.75
CA TRP A 148 39.76 15.05 24.58
C TRP A 148 40.90 16.03 24.31
N MET A 149 40.69 17.03 23.44
CA MET A 149 41.69 18.10 23.19
C MET A 149 42.05 18.88 24.46
N ILE A 150 41.05 19.18 25.32
CA ILE A 150 41.28 19.87 26.60
C ILE A 150 42.13 19.00 27.54
N VAL A 151 41.85 17.71 27.66
CA VAL A 151 42.60 16.78 28.50
C VAL A 151 44.07 16.71 28.06
N ILE A 152 44.32 16.56 26.74
CA ILE A 152 45.69 16.54 26.20
C ILE A 152 46.44 17.87 26.46
N ALA A 153 45.73 19.00 26.33
CA ALA A 153 46.36 20.30 26.59
C ALA A 153 46.71 20.53 28.06
N ILE A 154 45.98 19.90 28.99
CA ILE A 154 46.29 19.92 30.42
C ILE A 154 47.50 19.03 30.74
N ASP A 155 47.55 17.80 30.16
CA ASP A 155 48.66 16.86 30.35
C ASP A 155 50.00 17.38 29.78
N LEU A 156 49.96 18.12 28.67
CA LEU A 156 51.14 18.75 28.09
C LEU A 156 51.69 19.94 28.89
N LYS A 157 50.91 20.46 29.83
CA LYS A 157 51.26 21.64 30.64
C LYS A 157 51.69 21.27 32.07
N ALA A 158 51.53 20.02 32.47
CA ALA A 158 51.98 19.45 33.75
C ALA A 158 53.35 18.82 33.60
#